data_0c0015e0f735d1db4000aa6d6d1b4e71
#
_entry.id   0c0015e0f735d1db4000aa6d6d1b4e71
#
_cell.length_a   1.000
_cell.length_b   1.000
_cell.length_c   1.000
_cell.angle_alpha   90.00
_cell.angle_beta   90.00
_cell.angle_gamma   90.00
#
_symmetry.space_group_name_H-M   'P 1'
#
loop_
_entity.id
_entity.type
_entity.pdbx_description
1 polymer ?
#
loop_
_entity_poly.entity_id
_entity_poly.type
_entity_poly.pdbx_seq_one_letter_code
_entity_poly.pdbx_strand_id
1 'polypeptide(L)'
;MAADDKNRLPPEQDVRAFIRDTFACGEEVAGHIFARGTVRAFAPHSPIVRQGEKAAAAYLLTQGRAHALLYSVEGQVVLLCEYRPGDLFGALGELDPAPEEAEIVAVEAARSFILKSRDLVALAETYGSIGLALSRLLLRQLRRATSRIYERAAVSAAGRVHAEILRLARASPGLVIRPAPVLSELAVRVSTTRETASRAVSALERRGIVRRDPDSLTVVAPQRLEELII
;
A
#
# COMPACT_ATOMS: atom_id res chain seq x y z
N MET A 1 2.62 24.83 -17.99
CA MET A 1 1.42 25.22 -17.23
C MET A 1 0.58 24.01 -16.82
N ALA A 2 1.22 22.84 -16.48
CA ALA A 2 0.51 21.59 -16.12
C ALA A 2 1.01 20.96 -14.79
N ALA A 3 1.85 21.66 -14.01
CA ALA A 3 2.43 21.11 -12.77
C ALA A 3 1.68 21.53 -11.49
N ASP A 4 0.76 22.49 -11.57
CA ASP A 4 0.14 23.11 -10.39
C ASP A 4 -1.18 22.45 -9.93
N ASP A 5 -1.78 21.59 -10.79
CA ASP A 5 -3.09 20.98 -10.49
C ASP A 5 -3.00 19.71 -9.60
N LYS A 6 -1.82 19.09 -9.50
CA LYS A 6 -1.62 17.87 -8.68
C LYS A 6 -1.56 18.14 -7.17
N ASN A 7 -1.39 19.39 -6.77
CA ASN A 7 -1.25 19.77 -5.35
C ASN A 7 -2.52 20.44 -4.78
N ARG A 8 -3.55 20.64 -5.57
CA ARG A 8 -4.82 21.21 -5.10
C ARG A 8 -5.55 20.16 -4.27
N LEU A 9 -5.93 20.52 -3.03
CA LEU A 9 -6.77 19.66 -2.20
C LEU A 9 -8.06 19.34 -2.97
N PRO A 10 -8.57 18.08 -2.92
CA PRO A 10 -9.83 17.75 -3.55
C PRO A 10 -10.95 18.62 -2.98
N PRO A 11 -11.98 18.92 -3.75
CA PRO A 11 -13.17 19.56 -3.24
C PRO A 11 -13.70 18.81 -2.01
N GLU A 12 -14.22 19.54 -1.03
CA GLU A 12 -14.79 18.94 0.20
C GLU A 12 -15.82 17.84 -0.11
N GLN A 13 -16.64 18.05 -1.15
CA GLN A 13 -17.63 17.08 -1.62
C GLN A 13 -17.02 15.74 -2.04
N ASP A 14 -15.85 15.75 -2.69
CA ASP A 14 -15.17 14.51 -3.12
C ASP A 14 -14.68 13.71 -1.92
N VAL A 15 -14.16 14.39 -0.89
CA VAL A 15 -13.69 13.71 0.34
C VAL A 15 -14.86 13.16 1.14
N ARG A 16 -15.98 13.87 1.25
CA ARG A 16 -17.19 13.38 1.90
C ARG A 16 -17.78 12.17 1.20
N ALA A 17 -17.87 12.21 -0.13
CA ALA A 17 -18.32 11.05 -0.92
C ALA A 17 -17.40 9.84 -0.69
N PHE A 18 -16.09 10.06 -0.68
CA PHE A 18 -15.11 9.00 -0.40
C PHE A 18 -15.26 8.40 1.02
N ILE A 19 -15.47 9.25 2.03
CA ILE A 19 -15.75 8.83 3.41
C ILE A 19 -17.05 8.00 3.46
N ARG A 20 -18.12 8.48 2.84
CA ARG A 20 -19.42 7.79 2.78
C ARG A 20 -19.26 6.39 2.20
N ASP A 21 -18.56 6.27 1.09
CA ASP A 21 -18.37 5.00 0.38
C ASP A 21 -17.46 4.03 1.18
N THR A 22 -16.40 4.57 1.82
CA THR A 22 -15.47 3.77 2.64
C THR A 22 -16.14 3.22 3.89
N PHE A 23 -16.92 4.05 4.59
CA PHE A 23 -17.61 3.65 5.83
C PHE A 23 -19.01 3.11 5.61
N ALA A 24 -19.50 3.06 4.36
CA ALA A 24 -20.84 2.63 3.99
C ALA A 24 -21.92 3.33 4.86
N CYS A 25 -21.80 4.66 5.02
CA CYS A 25 -22.67 5.46 5.88
C CYS A 25 -23.49 6.48 5.07
N GLY A 26 -24.49 7.09 5.69
CA GLY A 26 -25.27 8.18 5.08
C GLY A 26 -24.51 9.50 5.04
N GLU A 27 -25.02 10.46 4.26
CA GLU A 27 -24.39 11.77 4.04
C GLU A 27 -24.21 12.56 5.35
N GLU A 28 -25.18 12.49 6.27
CA GLU A 28 -25.12 13.14 7.58
C GLU A 28 -23.94 12.61 8.41
N VAL A 29 -23.78 11.29 8.47
CA VAL A 29 -22.68 10.64 9.20
C VAL A 29 -21.35 10.94 8.54
N ALA A 30 -21.28 10.93 7.20
CA ALA A 30 -20.06 11.34 6.46
C ALA A 30 -19.68 12.80 6.76
N GLY A 31 -20.67 13.69 6.88
CA GLY A 31 -20.47 15.07 7.32
C GLY A 31 -19.92 15.17 8.74
N HIS A 32 -20.43 14.36 9.67
CA HIS A 32 -19.91 14.32 11.05
C HIS A 32 -18.48 13.81 11.15
N ILE A 33 -18.10 12.83 10.31
CA ILE A 33 -16.72 12.34 10.19
C ILE A 33 -15.84 13.44 9.62
N PHE A 34 -16.24 14.03 8.49
CA PHE A 34 -15.48 15.05 7.79
C PHE A 34 -15.18 16.27 8.67
N ALA A 35 -16.16 16.72 9.45
CA ALA A 35 -16.03 17.88 10.35
C ALA A 35 -15.01 17.68 11.48
N ARG A 36 -14.60 16.44 11.79
CA ARG A 36 -13.64 16.11 12.85
C ARG A 36 -12.23 15.83 12.34
N GLY A 37 -12.04 15.79 11.04
CA GLY A 37 -10.76 15.47 10.43
C GLY A 37 -10.22 16.57 9.54
N THR A 38 -9.04 16.32 8.98
CA THR A 38 -8.37 17.22 8.04
C THR A 38 -7.77 16.44 6.88
N VAL A 39 -7.69 17.06 5.71
CA VAL A 39 -7.01 16.47 4.54
C VAL A 39 -5.59 16.99 4.48
N ARG A 40 -4.61 16.08 4.31
CA ARG A 40 -3.20 16.42 4.14
C ARG A 40 -2.64 15.75 2.89
N ALA A 41 -1.83 16.51 2.14
CA ALA A 41 -1.05 16.02 1.01
C ALA A 41 0.36 15.63 1.46
N PHE A 42 0.91 14.60 0.83
CA PHE A 42 2.26 14.08 1.06
C PHE A 42 2.99 13.99 -0.26
N ALA A 43 4.23 14.47 -0.27
CA ALA A 43 5.10 14.38 -1.44
C ALA A 43 5.55 12.93 -1.67
N PRO A 44 5.92 12.54 -2.89
CA PRO A 44 6.55 11.24 -3.13
C PRO A 44 7.73 11.02 -2.18
N HIS A 45 7.84 9.80 -1.68
CA HIS A 45 8.90 9.34 -0.76
C HIS A 45 8.98 10.08 0.59
N SER A 46 7.94 10.86 0.94
CA SER A 46 7.88 11.50 2.25
C SER A 46 7.19 10.59 3.29
N PRO A 47 7.61 10.64 4.57
CA PRO A 47 6.95 9.88 5.62
C PRO A 47 5.56 10.49 5.91
N ILE A 48 4.57 9.60 6.04
CA ILE A 48 3.21 9.91 6.52
C ILE A 48 3.16 9.71 8.04
N VAL A 49 3.73 8.58 8.50
CA VAL A 49 3.90 8.22 9.91
C VAL A 49 5.32 7.70 10.09
N ARG A 50 6.00 8.06 11.16
CA ARG A 50 7.38 7.62 11.42
C ARG A 50 7.41 6.46 12.40
N GLN A 51 8.30 5.50 12.16
CA GLN A 51 8.56 4.40 13.09
C GLN A 51 9.01 4.96 14.44
N GLY A 52 8.45 4.44 15.53
CA GLY A 52 8.73 4.85 16.90
C GLY A 52 8.00 6.12 17.37
N GLU A 53 7.32 6.86 16.49
CA GLU A 53 6.46 7.97 16.91
C GLU A 53 5.15 7.43 17.49
N LYS A 54 4.66 8.07 18.56
CA LYS A 54 3.32 7.77 19.11
C LYS A 54 2.27 8.36 18.16
N ALA A 55 1.62 7.52 17.38
CA ALA A 55 0.52 7.95 16.55
C ALA A 55 -0.76 8.09 17.40
N ALA A 56 -1.41 9.24 17.26
CA ALA A 56 -2.70 9.52 17.91
C ALA A 56 -3.79 9.78 16.87
N ALA A 57 -3.58 9.38 15.62
CA ALA A 57 -4.49 9.62 14.52
C ALA A 57 -4.61 8.40 13.61
N ALA A 58 -5.82 8.24 13.04
CA ALA A 58 -6.12 7.35 11.95
C ALA A 58 -6.00 8.10 10.61
N TYR A 59 -5.47 7.45 9.62
CA TYR A 59 -5.26 7.98 8.27
C TYR A 59 -6.07 7.16 7.27
N LEU A 60 -7.03 7.78 6.60
CA LEU A 60 -7.72 7.20 5.46
C LEU A 60 -7.02 7.67 4.18
N LEU A 61 -6.36 6.78 3.47
CA LEU A 61 -5.74 7.13 2.19
C LEU A 61 -6.84 7.41 1.16
N THR A 62 -6.85 8.62 0.61
CA THR A 62 -7.85 9.04 -0.38
C THR A 62 -7.29 9.07 -1.80
N GLN A 63 -5.95 9.23 -1.94
CA GLN A 63 -5.27 9.24 -3.22
C GLN A 63 -3.83 8.75 -3.08
N GLY A 64 -3.28 8.17 -4.16
CA GLY A 64 -1.91 7.67 -4.22
C GLY A 64 -1.75 6.30 -3.55
N ARG A 65 -0.50 5.95 -3.21
CA ARG A 65 -0.13 4.69 -2.54
C ARG A 65 0.86 4.97 -1.43
N ALA A 66 0.82 4.17 -0.38
CA ALA A 66 1.78 4.23 0.70
C ALA A 66 2.28 2.82 1.07
N HIS A 67 3.53 2.74 1.53
CA HIS A 67 4.16 1.52 2.02
C HIS A 67 4.40 1.59 3.51
N ALA A 68 4.02 0.55 4.25
CA ALA A 68 4.50 0.34 5.61
C ALA A 68 5.83 -0.41 5.55
N LEU A 69 6.88 0.24 6.01
CA LEU A 69 8.26 -0.25 5.99
C LEU A 69 8.76 -0.45 7.42
N LEU A 70 9.35 -1.60 7.67
CA LEU A 70 10.06 -1.89 8.92
C LEU A 70 11.56 -1.85 8.64
N TYR A 71 12.27 -1.04 9.40
CA TYR A 71 13.73 -0.96 9.35
C TYR A 71 14.31 -1.80 10.47
N SER A 72 15.11 -2.82 10.13
CA SER A 72 15.84 -3.59 11.13
C SER A 72 17.07 -2.83 11.63
N VAL A 73 17.59 -3.23 12.79
CA VAL A 73 18.83 -2.67 13.36
C VAL A 73 20.03 -2.85 12.43
N GLU A 74 19.99 -3.87 11.55
CA GLU A 74 21.02 -4.17 10.56
C GLU A 74 20.82 -3.39 9.23
N GLY A 75 19.86 -2.47 9.19
CA GLY A 75 19.56 -1.65 7.99
C GLY A 75 18.77 -2.38 6.90
N GLN A 76 18.23 -3.56 7.17
CA GLN A 76 17.32 -4.23 6.24
C GLN A 76 15.97 -3.53 6.22
N VAL A 77 15.39 -3.38 5.03
CA VAL A 77 14.06 -2.80 4.85
C VAL A 77 13.08 -3.90 4.47
N VAL A 78 12.04 -4.05 5.26
CA VAL A 78 10.98 -5.03 5.03
C VAL A 78 9.67 -4.30 4.74
N LEU A 79 9.10 -4.57 3.56
CA LEU A 79 7.75 -4.10 3.22
C LEU A 79 6.72 -4.95 3.96
N LEU A 80 6.04 -4.37 4.95
CA LEU A 80 4.97 -5.04 5.69
C LEU A 80 3.67 -5.07 4.87
N CYS A 81 3.24 -3.93 4.34
CA CYS A 81 2.05 -3.85 3.48
C CYS A 81 2.10 -2.62 2.56
N GLU A 82 1.26 -2.65 1.52
CA GLU A 82 0.95 -1.51 0.65
C GLU A 82 -0.47 -1.04 0.96
N TYR A 83 -0.63 0.25 1.19
CA TYR A 83 -1.92 0.91 1.35
C TYR A 83 -2.34 1.58 0.04
N ARG A 84 -3.64 1.51 -0.23
CA ARG A 84 -4.31 2.08 -1.41
C ARG A 84 -5.49 2.94 -1.00
N PRO A 85 -6.05 3.76 -1.89
CA PRO A 85 -7.26 4.51 -1.58
C PRO A 85 -8.36 3.61 -1.01
N GLY A 86 -8.93 4.02 0.13
CA GLY A 86 -9.88 3.24 0.93
C GLY A 86 -9.26 2.40 2.04
N ASP A 87 -7.94 2.32 2.15
CA ASP A 87 -7.29 1.68 3.29
C ASP A 87 -7.09 2.68 4.45
N LEU A 88 -7.26 2.18 5.67
CA LEU A 88 -7.00 2.90 6.92
C LEU A 88 -5.73 2.37 7.58
N PHE A 89 -4.95 3.27 8.20
CA PHE A 89 -3.75 2.93 8.96
C PHE A 89 -3.52 3.94 10.10
N GLY A 90 -2.48 3.70 10.91
CA GLY A 90 -2.19 4.47 12.11
C GLY A 90 -3.04 4.01 13.29
N ALA A 91 -3.27 4.85 14.29
CA ALA A 91 -3.99 4.53 15.51
C ALA A 91 -5.49 4.36 15.26
N LEU A 92 -5.93 3.14 14.98
CA LEU A 92 -7.30 2.80 14.55
C LEU A 92 -8.30 2.55 15.70
N GLY A 93 -8.01 2.97 16.90
CA GLY A 93 -8.89 2.77 18.03
C GLY A 93 -8.15 2.54 19.33
N GLU A 94 -6.88 2.83 19.35
CA GLU A 94 -6.07 2.76 20.54
C GLU A 94 -6.42 3.93 21.45
N LEU A 95 -6.86 3.61 22.68
CA LEU A 95 -7.07 4.59 23.74
C LEU A 95 -5.73 4.99 24.37
N ASP A 96 -4.73 4.10 24.30
CA ASP A 96 -3.38 4.33 24.79
C ASP A 96 -2.40 4.24 23.60
N PRO A 97 -1.88 5.38 23.10
CA PRO A 97 -1.06 5.38 21.87
C PRO A 97 0.28 4.70 22.12
N ALA A 98 0.45 3.53 21.49
CA ALA A 98 1.73 2.84 21.39
C ALA A 98 2.62 3.49 20.31
N PRO A 99 3.97 3.33 20.37
CA PRO A 99 4.85 3.70 19.28
C PRO A 99 4.52 2.90 18.02
N GLU A 100 4.49 3.58 16.87
CA GLU A 100 4.28 2.92 15.58
C GLU A 100 5.44 1.96 15.27
N GLU A 101 5.11 0.72 14.96
CA GLU A 101 6.11 -0.32 14.67
C GLU A 101 6.78 -0.11 13.31
N ALA A 102 6.07 0.47 12.34
CA ALA A 102 6.53 0.66 10.98
C ALA A 102 6.49 2.13 10.56
N GLU A 103 7.41 2.52 9.70
CA GLU A 103 7.32 3.79 8.98
C GLU A 103 6.34 3.66 7.82
N ILE A 104 5.42 4.62 7.66
CA ILE A 104 4.51 4.65 6.53
C ILE A 104 4.95 5.78 5.59
N VAL A 105 5.37 5.41 4.38
CA VAL A 105 5.96 6.32 3.39
C VAL A 105 5.08 6.39 2.15
N ALA A 106 4.83 7.60 1.66
CA ALA A 106 4.15 7.81 0.38
C ALA A 106 5.03 7.30 -0.78
N VAL A 107 4.51 6.41 -1.62
CA VAL A 107 5.23 5.89 -2.80
C VAL A 107 5.25 6.92 -3.93
N GLU A 108 4.16 7.64 -4.04
CA GLU A 108 3.90 8.69 -5.02
C GLU A 108 3.20 9.86 -4.31
N ALA A 109 2.86 10.92 -5.01
CA ALA A 109 2.04 11.98 -4.43
C ALA A 109 0.75 11.38 -3.85
N ALA A 110 0.56 11.52 -2.55
CA ALA A 110 -0.52 10.89 -1.81
C ALA A 110 -1.34 11.91 -1.03
N ARG A 111 -2.58 11.55 -0.70
CA ARG A 111 -3.46 12.34 0.15
C ARG A 111 -4.15 11.42 1.15
N SER A 112 -4.26 11.89 2.39
CA SER A 112 -4.98 11.20 3.44
C SER A 112 -5.93 12.16 4.15
N PHE A 113 -7.12 11.66 4.45
CA PHE A 113 -7.98 12.26 5.45
C PHE A 113 -7.53 11.75 6.82
N ILE A 114 -7.25 12.66 7.75
CA ILE A 114 -6.65 12.37 9.05
C ILE A 114 -7.69 12.67 10.13
N LEU A 115 -7.96 11.68 10.97
CA LEU A 115 -8.91 11.75 12.09
C LEU A 115 -8.19 11.36 13.38
N LYS A 116 -8.39 12.10 14.48
CA LYS A 116 -7.84 11.69 15.77
C LYS A 116 -8.43 10.34 16.19
N SER A 117 -7.61 9.45 16.76
CA SER A 117 -8.04 8.12 17.18
C SER A 117 -9.26 8.16 18.10
N ARG A 118 -9.25 9.07 19.09
CA ARG A 118 -10.38 9.27 20.01
C ARG A 118 -11.69 9.65 19.30
N ASP A 119 -11.61 10.46 18.24
CA ASP A 119 -12.79 10.88 17.49
C ASP A 119 -13.31 9.72 16.62
N LEU A 120 -12.42 8.87 16.08
CA LEU A 120 -12.81 7.65 15.38
C LEU A 120 -13.51 6.66 16.32
N VAL A 121 -12.98 6.47 17.54
CA VAL A 121 -13.62 5.62 18.57
C VAL A 121 -15.01 6.14 18.92
N ALA A 122 -15.15 7.43 19.26
CA ALA A 122 -16.41 8.04 19.60
C ALA A 122 -17.45 7.93 18.46
N LEU A 123 -17.00 8.06 17.21
CA LEU A 123 -17.85 7.87 16.05
C LEU A 123 -18.28 6.41 15.88
N ALA A 124 -17.37 5.45 16.11
CA ALA A 124 -17.69 4.03 16.04
C ALA A 124 -18.65 3.57 17.14
N GLU A 125 -18.54 4.14 18.34
CA GLU A 125 -19.50 3.92 19.46
C GLU A 125 -20.87 4.51 19.15
N THR A 126 -20.91 5.68 18.52
CA THR A 126 -22.17 6.38 18.21
C THR A 126 -22.88 5.77 17.00
N TYR A 127 -22.13 5.37 15.97
CA TYR A 127 -22.67 4.90 14.70
C TYR A 127 -22.19 3.47 14.41
N GLY A 128 -23.06 2.49 14.63
CA GLY A 128 -22.75 1.07 14.40
C GLY A 128 -22.26 0.75 12.97
N SER A 129 -22.67 1.54 11.97
CA SER A 129 -22.17 1.43 10.59
C SER A 129 -20.66 1.66 10.49
N ILE A 130 -20.11 2.61 11.26
CA ILE A 130 -18.67 2.90 11.29
C ILE A 130 -17.92 1.73 11.94
N GLY A 131 -18.40 1.22 13.07
CA GLY A 131 -17.79 0.04 13.71
C GLY A 131 -17.78 -1.18 12.78
N LEU A 132 -18.87 -1.43 12.05
CA LEU A 132 -18.95 -2.50 11.07
C LEU A 132 -18.00 -2.28 9.88
N ALA A 133 -17.89 -1.04 9.40
CA ALA A 133 -16.97 -0.70 8.32
C ALA A 133 -15.51 -0.90 8.74
N LEU A 134 -15.14 -0.45 9.96
CA LEU A 134 -13.80 -0.70 10.55
C LEU A 134 -13.50 -2.19 10.65
N SER A 135 -14.44 -3.00 11.15
CA SER A 135 -14.29 -4.45 11.23
C SER A 135 -14.03 -5.08 9.85
N ARG A 136 -14.75 -4.65 8.81
CA ARG A 136 -14.54 -5.11 7.43
C ARG A 136 -13.19 -4.68 6.86
N LEU A 137 -12.75 -3.45 7.16
CA LEU A 137 -11.44 -2.94 6.77
C LEU A 137 -10.31 -3.76 7.41
N LEU A 138 -10.38 -3.98 8.73
CA LEU A 138 -9.41 -4.78 9.48
C LEU A 138 -9.37 -6.24 9.01
N LEU A 139 -10.53 -6.86 8.74
CA LEU A 139 -10.58 -8.21 8.17
C LEU A 139 -9.91 -8.29 6.79
N ARG A 140 -10.07 -7.28 5.93
CA ARG A 140 -9.36 -7.20 4.65
C ARG A 140 -7.85 -7.09 4.85
N GLN A 141 -7.40 -6.26 5.78
CA GLN A 141 -5.98 -6.10 6.10
C GLN A 141 -5.40 -7.40 6.67
N LEU A 142 -6.10 -8.06 7.59
CA LEU A 142 -5.69 -9.34 8.16
C LEU A 142 -5.56 -10.41 7.08
N ARG A 143 -6.53 -10.55 6.17
CA ARG A 143 -6.45 -11.49 5.04
C ARG A 143 -5.24 -11.20 4.15
N ARG A 144 -4.96 -9.93 3.83
CA ARG A 144 -3.76 -9.54 3.06
C ARG A 144 -2.47 -9.91 3.79
N ALA A 145 -2.41 -9.68 5.10
CA ALA A 145 -1.25 -10.04 5.92
C ALA A 145 -1.04 -11.57 5.98
N THR A 146 -2.11 -12.34 6.20
CA THR A 146 -2.07 -13.80 6.23
C THR A 146 -1.62 -14.38 4.89
N SER A 147 -2.14 -13.86 3.76
CA SER A 147 -1.69 -14.27 2.43
C SER A 147 -0.19 -14.03 2.22
N ARG A 148 0.33 -12.90 2.67
CA ARG A 148 1.77 -12.62 2.59
C ARG A 148 2.63 -13.55 3.44
N ILE A 149 2.16 -13.89 4.65
CA ILE A 149 2.84 -14.88 5.50
C ILE A 149 2.90 -16.22 4.79
N TYR A 150 1.78 -16.66 4.23
CA TYR A 150 1.71 -17.90 3.45
C TYR A 150 2.67 -17.87 2.24
N GLU A 151 2.62 -16.81 1.44
CA GLU A 151 3.52 -16.65 0.27
C GLU A 151 5.00 -16.71 0.66
N ARG A 152 5.35 -16.09 1.80
CA ARG A 152 6.74 -16.13 2.32
C ARG A 152 7.16 -17.51 2.82
N ALA A 153 6.23 -18.27 3.39
CA ALA A 153 6.51 -19.60 3.91
C ALA A 153 6.49 -20.69 2.83
N ALA A 154 5.59 -20.57 1.84
CA ALA A 154 5.35 -21.60 0.84
C ALA A 154 6.11 -21.39 -0.48
N VAL A 155 6.52 -20.15 -0.80
CA VAL A 155 7.13 -19.82 -2.09
C VAL A 155 8.59 -19.40 -1.91
N SER A 156 9.48 -19.96 -2.74
CA SER A 156 10.90 -19.59 -2.72
C SER A 156 11.10 -18.10 -3.02
N ALA A 157 12.23 -17.51 -2.60
CA ALA A 157 12.54 -16.11 -2.89
C ALA A 157 12.53 -15.80 -4.41
N ALA A 158 13.01 -16.72 -5.23
CA ALA A 158 12.93 -16.62 -6.69
C ALA A 158 11.49 -16.70 -7.19
N GLY A 159 10.70 -17.63 -6.68
CA GLY A 159 9.28 -17.77 -7.00
C GLY A 159 8.47 -16.52 -6.67
N ARG A 160 8.76 -15.84 -5.54
CA ARG A 160 8.12 -14.56 -5.20
C ARG A 160 8.48 -13.45 -6.20
N VAL A 161 9.73 -13.40 -6.68
CA VAL A 161 10.14 -12.48 -7.76
C VAL A 161 9.36 -12.78 -9.04
N HIS A 162 9.23 -14.06 -9.40
CA HIS A 162 8.46 -14.49 -10.57
C HIS A 162 6.98 -14.08 -10.47
N ALA A 163 6.36 -14.32 -9.32
CA ALA A 163 4.97 -13.93 -9.05
C ALA A 163 4.75 -12.42 -9.18
N GLU A 164 5.65 -11.60 -8.63
CA GLU A 164 5.53 -10.14 -8.71
C GLU A 164 5.70 -9.62 -10.13
N ILE A 165 6.65 -10.17 -10.89
CA ILE A 165 6.82 -9.83 -12.31
C ILE A 165 5.55 -10.18 -13.10
N LEU A 166 4.98 -11.37 -12.90
CA LEU A 166 3.76 -11.79 -13.58
C LEU A 166 2.58 -10.88 -13.20
N ARG A 167 2.46 -10.50 -11.93
CA ARG A 167 1.43 -9.58 -11.45
C ARG A 167 1.54 -8.19 -12.10
N LEU A 168 2.74 -7.62 -12.16
CA LEU A 168 3.01 -6.33 -12.81
C LEU A 168 2.70 -6.39 -14.31
N ALA A 169 3.11 -7.47 -14.97
CA ALA A 169 2.85 -7.67 -16.39
C ALA A 169 1.35 -7.79 -16.71
N ARG A 170 0.60 -8.56 -15.91
CA ARG A 170 -0.88 -8.70 -16.07
C ARG A 170 -1.64 -7.39 -15.85
N ALA A 171 -1.07 -6.48 -15.06
CA ALA A 171 -1.62 -5.13 -14.85
C ALA A 171 -1.24 -4.14 -15.97
N SER A 172 -0.41 -4.55 -16.93
CA SER A 172 0.13 -3.69 -17.99
C SER A 172 -0.34 -4.16 -19.37
N PRO A 173 -0.66 -3.25 -20.32
CA PRO A 173 -1.03 -3.62 -21.68
C PRO A 173 0.05 -4.46 -22.36
N GLY A 174 -0.33 -5.54 -23.04
CA GLY A 174 0.57 -6.39 -23.79
C GLY A 174 1.63 -7.12 -22.95
N LEU A 175 1.44 -7.25 -21.63
CA LEU A 175 2.38 -7.84 -20.69
C LEU A 175 3.76 -7.13 -20.66
N VAL A 176 3.76 -5.80 -20.97
CA VAL A 176 4.95 -4.96 -20.99
C VAL A 176 4.95 -4.01 -19.79
N ILE A 177 5.87 -4.24 -18.87
CA ILE A 177 6.05 -3.43 -17.67
C ILE A 177 6.89 -2.20 -18.05
N ARG A 178 6.33 -1.00 -17.98
CA ARG A 178 7.00 0.28 -18.20
C ARG A 178 6.72 1.27 -17.07
N PRO A 179 7.74 1.95 -16.54
CA PRO A 179 9.18 1.72 -16.78
C PRO A 179 9.61 0.33 -16.30
N ALA A 180 10.80 -0.13 -16.76
CA ALA A 180 11.36 -1.39 -16.27
C ALA A 180 11.47 -1.37 -14.74
N PRO A 181 11.09 -2.46 -14.04
CA PRO A 181 11.10 -2.47 -12.59
C PRO A 181 12.51 -2.32 -12.04
N VAL A 182 12.69 -1.41 -11.09
CA VAL A 182 13.95 -1.23 -10.37
C VAL A 182 14.16 -2.45 -9.46
N LEU A 183 15.28 -3.16 -9.62
CA LEU A 183 15.51 -4.43 -8.91
C LEU A 183 15.55 -4.29 -7.39
N SER A 184 16.02 -3.16 -6.86
CA SER A 184 15.98 -2.89 -5.42
C SER A 184 14.54 -2.74 -4.89
N GLU A 185 13.68 -2.05 -5.62
CA GLU A 185 12.26 -1.91 -5.26
C GLU A 185 11.53 -3.24 -5.37
N LEU A 186 11.81 -4.01 -6.43
CA LEU A 186 11.27 -5.35 -6.61
C LEU A 186 11.67 -6.27 -5.44
N ALA A 187 12.95 -6.22 -5.03
CA ALA A 187 13.47 -6.99 -3.91
C ALA A 187 12.76 -6.65 -2.60
N VAL A 188 12.56 -5.36 -2.30
CA VAL A 188 11.82 -4.89 -1.12
C VAL A 188 10.37 -5.40 -1.15
N ARG A 189 9.69 -5.31 -2.30
CA ARG A 189 8.30 -5.78 -2.45
C ARG A 189 8.12 -7.26 -2.10
N VAL A 190 9.08 -8.09 -2.53
CA VAL A 190 8.99 -9.54 -2.32
C VAL A 190 9.81 -10.02 -1.13
N SER A 191 10.32 -9.11 -0.31
CA SER A 191 11.13 -9.40 0.89
C SER A 191 12.30 -10.35 0.58
N THR A 192 13.17 -9.90 -0.33
CA THR A 192 14.42 -10.59 -0.71
C THR A 192 15.55 -9.59 -0.90
N THR A 193 16.76 -10.06 -1.20
CA THR A 193 17.89 -9.18 -1.52
C THR A 193 17.89 -8.78 -2.99
N ARG A 194 18.50 -7.64 -3.30
CA ARG A 194 18.68 -7.15 -4.68
C ARG A 194 19.40 -8.19 -5.55
N GLU A 195 20.40 -8.87 -4.98
CA GLU A 195 21.17 -9.92 -5.66
C GLU A 195 20.28 -11.10 -6.04
N THR A 196 19.39 -11.53 -5.13
CA THR A 196 18.44 -12.61 -5.40
C THR A 196 17.45 -12.21 -6.48
N ALA A 197 16.89 -10.99 -6.41
CA ALA A 197 16.00 -10.47 -7.43
C ALA A 197 16.72 -10.39 -8.80
N SER A 198 17.95 -9.88 -8.84
CA SER A 198 18.75 -9.81 -10.05
C SER A 198 19.01 -11.18 -10.67
N ARG A 199 19.41 -12.16 -9.85
CA ARG A 199 19.64 -13.55 -10.31
C ARG A 199 18.37 -14.18 -10.86
N ALA A 200 17.23 -13.98 -10.20
CA ALA A 200 15.95 -14.51 -10.65
C ALA A 200 15.53 -13.93 -12.00
N VAL A 201 15.61 -12.60 -12.17
CA VAL A 201 15.27 -11.92 -13.44
C VAL A 201 16.21 -12.37 -14.57
N SER A 202 17.53 -12.42 -14.31
CA SER A 202 18.50 -12.88 -15.30
C SER A 202 18.31 -14.36 -15.69
N ALA A 203 17.84 -15.21 -14.77
CA ALA A 203 17.48 -16.58 -15.07
C ALA A 203 16.27 -16.68 -15.99
N LEU A 204 15.24 -15.85 -15.77
CA LEU A 204 14.07 -15.78 -16.66
C LEU A 204 14.45 -15.29 -18.06
N GLU A 205 15.33 -14.31 -18.15
CA GLU A 205 15.84 -13.76 -19.42
C GLU A 205 16.59 -14.82 -20.23
N ARG A 206 17.56 -15.52 -19.60
CA ARG A 206 18.29 -16.65 -20.24
C ARG A 206 17.38 -17.77 -20.72
N ARG A 207 16.24 -18.00 -20.05
CA ARG A 207 15.23 -19.00 -20.42
C ARG A 207 14.24 -18.51 -21.48
N GLY A 208 14.37 -17.25 -21.93
CA GLY A 208 13.45 -16.63 -22.90
C GLY A 208 12.02 -16.44 -22.37
N ILE A 209 11.85 -16.42 -21.05
CA ILE A 209 10.52 -16.21 -20.41
C ILE A 209 10.21 -14.73 -20.32
N VAL A 210 11.24 -13.90 -20.08
CA VAL A 210 11.14 -12.44 -20.13
C VAL A 210 12.18 -11.89 -21.12
N ARG A 211 11.88 -10.70 -21.67
CA ARG A 211 12.83 -9.91 -22.46
C ARG A 211 12.99 -8.56 -21.79
N ARG A 212 14.24 -8.16 -21.57
CA ARG A 212 14.57 -6.86 -21.01
C ARG A 212 15.01 -5.92 -22.13
N ASP A 213 14.42 -4.74 -22.15
CA ASP A 213 14.85 -3.59 -22.94
C ASP A 213 15.31 -2.47 -21.99
N PRO A 214 15.97 -1.40 -22.44
CA PRO A 214 16.50 -0.35 -21.55
C PRO A 214 15.47 0.27 -20.60
N ASP A 215 14.22 0.41 -21.04
CA ASP A 215 13.12 1.06 -20.32
C ASP A 215 11.92 0.16 -20.03
N SER A 216 12.01 -1.13 -20.38
CA SER A 216 10.88 -2.05 -20.20
C SER A 216 11.30 -3.48 -19.89
N LEU A 217 10.37 -4.24 -19.30
CA LEU A 217 10.46 -5.67 -19.10
C LEU A 217 9.19 -6.32 -19.67
N THR A 218 9.35 -7.15 -20.69
CA THR A 218 8.25 -7.86 -21.36
C THR A 218 8.19 -9.31 -20.90
N VAL A 219 7.03 -9.79 -20.46
CA VAL A 219 6.80 -11.22 -20.21
C VAL A 219 6.38 -11.89 -21.51
N VAL A 220 7.26 -12.70 -22.08
CA VAL A 220 7.08 -13.38 -23.39
C VAL A 220 6.30 -14.68 -23.23
N ALA A 221 6.53 -15.39 -22.14
CA ALA A 221 5.92 -16.71 -21.87
C ALA A 221 5.24 -16.76 -20.49
N PRO A 222 4.03 -16.17 -20.33
CA PRO A 222 3.39 -16.04 -19.02
C PRO A 222 3.04 -17.37 -18.37
N GLN A 223 2.61 -18.39 -19.12
CA GLN A 223 2.32 -19.72 -18.59
C GLN A 223 3.57 -20.38 -18.00
N ARG A 224 4.69 -20.32 -18.71
CA ARG A 224 5.98 -20.85 -18.22
C ARG A 224 6.50 -20.08 -17.01
N LEU A 225 6.18 -18.77 -16.90
CA LEU A 225 6.49 -17.99 -15.70
C LEU A 225 5.65 -18.44 -14.52
N GLU A 226 4.37 -18.74 -14.73
CA GLU A 226 3.43 -19.20 -13.70
C GLU A 226 3.86 -20.56 -13.12
N GLU A 227 4.31 -21.48 -13.95
CA GLU A 227 4.84 -22.81 -13.54
C GLU A 227 6.09 -22.72 -12.64
N LEU A 228 6.81 -21.61 -12.67
CA LEU A 228 8.02 -21.39 -11.86
C LEU A 228 7.76 -20.70 -10.50
N ILE A 229 6.51 -20.42 -10.18
CA ILE A 229 6.13 -19.76 -8.92
C ILE A 229 6.02 -20.78 -7.78
N ILE A 230 5.87 -22.05 -8.08
CA ILE A 230 5.68 -23.15 -7.14
C ILE A 230 7.00 -23.60 -6.53
#